data_1c5deb67d2922bb91ef762f4637c9723
#
_entry.id   1c5deb67d2922bb91ef762f4637c9723
#
_cell.length_a   1.000
_cell.length_b   1.000
_cell.length_c   1.000
_cell.angle_alpha   90.00
_cell.angle_beta   90.00
_cell.angle_gamma   90.00
#
_symmetry.space_group_name_H-M   'P 1'
#
loop_
_entity.id
_entity.type
_entity.pdbx_description
1 polymer ?
#
loop_
_entity_poly.entity_id
_entity_poly.type
_entity_poly.pdbx_seq_one_letter_code
_entity_poly.pdbx_strand_id
1 'polypeptide(L)'
;MPDFSYGATTDRAAGAQRLVTKRPDLTMLSRTADSLYWVSRYVERAEYLARILDATTRLTNLPHAYGGAGTEWHSAVLTAGCEEAFAKAYGEANERNVCDFLTFNPDNPSSIRNCLALARANARAVRTALTSEMWDALNSAWLELQRFEKKRMDREEFARFLDWVKNVSLVFDGSAYRTMLRDDGYWFSRLGVYIERADNTARILDVKYHVLLPDTEQVGGSLDYFQWTTVLREVSALTAYHWVYREAVKPVLIADLLILNRRMPRSLAACYENISRFLDLLGDAYGRQGPAQRQARKTLSSLSNTQIETIFEGGLHEFISDFITENNRLGATIIDQYLQ
;
A
#
# COMPACT_ATOMS: atom_id res chain seq x y z
N MET A 1 -56.40 37.98 -6.52
CA MET A 1 -55.47 37.56 -7.53
C MET A 1 -54.75 38.77 -8.06
N PRO A 2 -53.48 39.01 -7.73
CA PRO A 2 -52.67 40.00 -8.41
C PRO A 2 -51.74 39.31 -9.40
N ASP A 3 -51.76 39.89 -10.56
CA ASP A 3 -51.01 39.59 -11.76
C ASP A 3 -49.50 39.91 -11.59
N PHE A 4 -48.58 38.99 -11.88
CA PHE A 4 -47.16 39.24 -11.94
C PHE A 4 -46.68 39.14 -13.38
N SER A 5 -46.60 40.28 -14.04
CA SER A 5 -45.96 40.47 -15.33
C SER A 5 -44.42 40.41 -15.15
N TYR A 6 -43.77 39.44 -15.78
CA TYR A 6 -42.31 39.35 -15.93
C TYR A 6 -41.85 40.36 -17.00
N GLY A 7 -41.18 41.41 -16.57
CA GLY A 7 -40.41 42.28 -17.44
C GLY A 7 -39.07 41.66 -17.81
N ALA A 8 -38.84 41.43 -19.08
CA ALA A 8 -37.59 41.08 -19.68
C ALA A 8 -36.63 42.27 -19.59
N THR A 9 -35.43 42.06 -18.99
CA THR A 9 -34.28 42.94 -19.19
C THR A 9 -33.10 42.16 -19.67
N THR A 10 -32.67 42.55 -20.84
CA THR A 10 -31.51 42.15 -21.63
C THR A 10 -30.17 42.36 -20.92
N ASP A 11 -29.32 41.40 -21.20
CA ASP A 11 -27.91 41.54 -21.54
C ASP A 11 -26.95 42.23 -20.55
N ARG A 12 -26.12 41.41 -19.90
CA ARG A 12 -24.70 41.73 -19.61
C ARG A 12 -23.92 40.44 -19.48
N ALA A 13 -23.49 39.95 -20.63
CA ALA A 13 -22.32 39.06 -20.70
C ALA A 13 -21.07 39.88 -20.29
N ALA A 14 -20.78 39.92 -18.99
CA ALA A 14 -19.51 40.42 -18.47
C ALA A 14 -18.66 39.21 -18.15
N GLY A 15 -17.58 39.01 -18.92
CA GLY A 15 -16.61 37.95 -18.78
C GLY A 15 -16.09 37.84 -17.37
N ALA A 16 -16.41 36.75 -16.72
CA ALA A 16 -15.65 36.28 -15.57
C ALA A 16 -14.26 35.82 -16.07
N GLN A 17 -13.36 36.78 -16.28
CA GLN A 17 -11.94 36.51 -16.29
C GLN A 17 -11.63 35.82 -14.97
N ARG A 18 -11.41 34.48 -15.00
CA ARG A 18 -10.75 33.77 -13.92
C ARG A 18 -9.41 34.48 -13.69
N LEU A 19 -9.35 35.29 -12.64
CA LEU A 19 -8.11 35.72 -12.05
C LEU A 19 -7.40 34.46 -11.55
N VAL A 20 -6.65 33.83 -12.44
CA VAL A 20 -5.56 32.91 -12.06
C VAL A 20 -4.51 33.83 -11.45
N THR A 21 -4.71 34.22 -10.21
CA THR A 21 -3.63 34.75 -9.40
C THR A 21 -2.62 33.63 -9.30
N LYS A 22 -1.52 33.71 -10.09
CA LYS A 22 -0.30 33.01 -9.79
C LYS A 22 0.03 33.38 -8.34
N ARG A 23 -0.22 32.44 -7.42
CA ARG A 23 0.28 32.56 -6.05
C ARG A 23 1.81 32.51 -6.16
N PRO A 24 2.52 33.56 -5.73
CA PRO A 24 3.98 33.49 -5.71
C PRO A 24 4.38 32.47 -4.63
N ASP A 25 5.23 31.53 -4.99
CA ASP A 25 6.14 30.75 -4.16
C ASP A 25 5.59 30.14 -2.86
N LEU A 26 4.53 29.35 -2.94
CA LEU A 26 4.13 28.44 -1.87
C LEU A 26 4.37 26.98 -2.30
N THR A 27 5.59 26.70 -2.76
CA THR A 27 6.06 25.33 -2.82
C THR A 27 6.34 24.88 -1.40
N MET A 28 5.82 23.70 -1.03
CA MET A 28 6.08 23.12 0.28
C MET A 28 7.58 22.94 0.50
N LEU A 29 8.06 23.22 1.73
CA LEU A 29 9.44 22.92 2.09
C LEU A 29 9.70 21.41 1.91
N SER A 30 10.83 21.06 1.29
CA SER A 30 11.19 19.66 0.99
C SER A 30 11.13 18.77 2.23
N ARG A 31 11.54 19.24 3.41
CA ARG A 31 11.41 18.51 4.68
C ARG A 31 9.96 18.18 5.06
N THR A 32 9.02 19.08 4.78
CA THR A 32 7.60 18.85 5.05
C THR A 32 7.05 17.81 4.09
N ALA A 33 7.37 17.93 2.81
CA ALA A 33 7.02 16.96 1.77
C ALA A 33 7.57 15.57 2.10
N ASP A 34 8.85 15.49 2.47
CA ASP A 34 9.53 14.26 2.88
C ASP A 34 8.82 13.60 4.06
N SER A 35 8.56 14.35 5.13
CA SER A 35 7.86 13.82 6.29
C SER A 35 6.45 13.31 5.96
N LEU A 36 5.66 14.00 5.13
CA LEU A 36 4.33 13.56 4.72
C LEU A 36 4.37 12.29 3.84
N TYR A 37 5.34 12.21 2.94
CA TYR A 37 5.59 11.03 2.12
C TYR A 37 5.92 9.82 2.99
N TRP A 38 6.86 9.96 3.94
CA TRP A 38 7.28 8.86 4.81
C TRP A 38 6.24 8.46 5.85
N VAL A 39 5.47 9.41 6.43
CA VAL A 39 4.34 9.07 7.31
C VAL A 39 3.43 8.06 6.63
N SER A 40 3.04 8.35 5.38
CA SER A 40 2.11 7.53 4.63
C SER A 40 2.71 6.17 4.26
N ARG A 41 4.00 6.13 3.89
CA ARG A 41 4.70 4.87 3.64
C ARG A 41 4.74 3.98 4.88
N TYR A 42 5.10 4.53 6.05
CA TYR A 42 5.18 3.76 7.28
C TYR A 42 3.83 3.21 7.73
N VAL A 43 2.76 3.97 7.59
CA VAL A 43 1.40 3.51 7.92
C VAL A 43 0.97 2.37 6.99
N GLU A 44 1.17 2.50 5.69
CA GLU A 44 0.84 1.45 4.70
C GLU A 44 1.71 0.19 4.92
N ARG A 45 2.99 0.34 5.30
CA ARG A 45 3.88 -0.78 5.63
C ARG A 45 3.45 -1.50 6.89
N ALA A 46 3.05 -0.79 7.94
CA ALA A 46 2.53 -1.42 9.16
C ALA A 46 1.28 -2.27 8.87
N GLU A 47 0.36 -1.74 8.06
CA GLU A 47 -0.83 -2.47 7.61
C GLU A 47 -0.45 -3.73 6.81
N TYR A 48 0.50 -3.61 5.90
CA TYR A 48 0.98 -4.72 5.09
C TYR A 48 1.53 -5.86 5.94
N LEU A 49 2.39 -5.57 6.92
CA LEU A 49 2.93 -6.58 7.81
C LEU A 49 1.82 -7.27 8.63
N ALA A 50 0.82 -6.50 9.10
CA ALA A 50 -0.33 -7.09 9.79
C ALA A 50 -1.12 -8.04 8.86
N ARG A 51 -1.24 -7.73 7.57
CA ARG A 51 -1.90 -8.58 6.58
C ARG A 51 -1.13 -9.87 6.33
N ILE A 52 0.20 -9.80 6.16
CA ILE A 52 1.07 -10.98 6.02
C ILE A 52 0.89 -11.91 7.22
N LEU A 53 1.00 -11.36 8.44
CA LEU A 53 0.91 -12.16 9.67
C LEU A 53 -0.49 -12.81 9.84
N ASP A 54 -1.56 -12.09 9.53
CA ASP A 54 -2.93 -12.62 9.56
C ASP A 54 -3.09 -13.78 8.57
N ALA A 55 -2.59 -13.63 7.35
CA ALA A 55 -2.64 -14.65 6.32
C ALA A 55 -1.80 -15.89 6.68
N THR A 56 -0.58 -15.67 7.14
CA THR A 56 0.31 -16.77 7.56
C THR A 56 -0.30 -17.55 8.71
N THR A 57 -0.88 -16.87 9.70
CA THR A 57 -1.59 -17.51 10.82
C THR A 57 -2.78 -18.34 10.34
N ARG A 58 -3.52 -17.88 9.32
CA ARG A 58 -4.64 -18.63 8.73
C ARG A 58 -4.16 -19.88 7.98
N LEU A 59 -3.07 -19.76 7.21
CA LEU A 59 -2.49 -20.88 6.46
C LEU A 59 -1.98 -21.99 7.40
N THR A 60 -1.28 -21.63 8.47
CA THR A 60 -0.75 -22.59 9.44
C THR A 60 -1.83 -23.29 10.28
N ASN A 61 -3.05 -22.74 10.34
CA ASN A 61 -4.20 -23.36 11.00
C ASN A 61 -4.99 -24.33 10.08
N LEU A 62 -4.61 -24.48 8.81
CA LEU A 62 -5.22 -25.50 7.94
C LEU A 62 -4.82 -26.90 8.43
N PRO A 63 -5.70 -27.92 8.27
CA PRO A 63 -5.37 -29.30 8.60
C PRO A 63 -4.07 -29.74 7.92
N HIS A 64 -3.22 -30.50 8.61
CA HIS A 64 -1.92 -30.97 8.09
C HIS A 64 -1.99 -31.76 6.78
N ALA A 65 -3.19 -32.27 6.42
CA ALA A 65 -3.43 -32.86 5.09
C ALA A 65 -3.21 -31.87 3.94
N TYR A 66 -3.19 -30.56 4.22
CA TYR A 66 -3.04 -29.46 3.24
C TYR A 66 -1.82 -28.57 3.54
N GLY A 67 -1.08 -28.82 4.62
CA GLY A 67 0.03 -27.99 5.06
C GLY A 67 1.37 -28.61 4.73
N GLY A 68 2.21 -27.84 4.06
CA GLY A 68 3.65 -28.11 3.99
C GLY A 68 4.29 -27.93 5.37
N ALA A 69 5.42 -28.56 5.59
CA ALA A 69 6.11 -28.60 6.88
C ALA A 69 6.76 -27.25 7.25
N GLY A 70 5.97 -26.28 7.72
CA GLY A 70 6.53 -25.09 8.40
C GLY A 70 7.18 -24.03 7.49
N THR A 71 6.95 -24.07 6.18
CA THR A 71 7.51 -23.10 5.22
C THR A 71 6.78 -21.77 5.21
N GLU A 72 5.55 -21.71 5.75
CA GLU A 72 4.69 -20.53 5.72
C GLU A 72 5.30 -19.34 6.48
N TRP A 73 5.91 -19.60 7.63
CA TRP A 73 6.57 -18.56 8.42
C TRP A 73 7.84 -18.03 7.75
N HIS A 74 8.59 -18.92 7.07
CA HIS A 74 9.73 -18.49 6.25
C HIS A 74 9.28 -17.64 5.06
N SER A 75 8.19 -18.04 4.39
CA SER A 75 7.59 -17.28 3.31
C SER A 75 7.12 -15.89 3.76
N ALA A 76 6.59 -15.77 4.99
CA ALA A 76 6.22 -14.46 5.55
C ALA A 76 7.43 -13.52 5.67
N VAL A 77 8.58 -14.02 6.08
CA VAL A 77 9.84 -13.26 6.17
C VAL A 77 10.34 -12.82 4.80
N LEU A 78 10.31 -13.72 3.82
CA LEU A 78 10.66 -13.42 2.41
C LEU A 78 9.76 -12.33 1.84
N THR A 79 8.44 -12.49 2.02
CA THR A 79 7.44 -11.51 1.56
C THR A 79 7.64 -10.14 2.19
N ALA A 80 7.96 -10.10 3.49
CA ALA A 80 8.28 -8.86 4.17
C ALA A 80 9.59 -8.22 3.68
N GLY A 81 10.41 -8.94 2.87
CA GLY A 81 11.67 -8.45 2.34
C GLY A 81 12.74 -8.24 3.40
N CYS A 82 12.75 -9.08 4.45
CA CYS A 82 13.63 -8.89 5.61
C CYS A 82 14.41 -10.16 6.01
N GLU A 83 14.63 -11.08 5.06
CA GLU A 83 15.28 -12.37 5.28
C GLU A 83 16.66 -12.24 5.93
N GLU A 84 17.54 -11.41 5.38
CA GLU A 84 18.89 -11.23 5.93
C GLU A 84 18.88 -10.67 7.36
N ALA A 85 18.01 -9.70 7.64
CA ALA A 85 17.88 -9.11 8.98
C ALA A 85 17.29 -10.12 9.97
N PHE A 86 16.30 -10.90 9.52
CA PHE A 86 15.71 -11.97 10.31
C PHE A 86 16.74 -13.06 10.65
N ALA A 87 17.50 -13.56 9.66
CA ALA A 87 18.51 -14.59 9.85
C ALA A 87 19.62 -14.17 10.83
N LYS A 88 19.94 -12.87 10.91
CA LYS A 88 20.89 -12.34 11.90
C LYS A 88 20.33 -12.31 13.32
N ALA A 89 19.01 -12.13 13.48
CA ALA A 89 18.35 -11.99 14.77
C ALA A 89 17.85 -13.35 15.33
N TYR A 90 17.40 -14.24 14.45
CA TYR A 90 16.78 -15.52 14.80
C TYR A 90 17.33 -16.65 13.90
N GLY A 91 17.48 -17.85 14.46
CA GLY A 91 17.98 -19.00 13.69
C GLY A 91 16.90 -19.74 12.91
N GLU A 92 15.64 -19.69 13.36
CA GLU A 92 14.54 -20.48 12.81
C GLU A 92 13.30 -19.63 12.60
N ALA A 93 12.69 -19.74 11.41
CA ALA A 93 11.44 -19.09 11.05
C ALA A 93 10.24 -19.89 11.56
N ASN A 94 9.91 -19.73 12.83
CA ASN A 94 8.70 -20.25 13.46
C ASN A 94 7.72 -19.14 13.87
N GLU A 95 6.49 -19.50 14.23
CA GLU A 95 5.42 -18.57 14.63
C GLU A 95 5.93 -17.49 15.59
N ARG A 96 6.58 -17.92 16.67
CA ARG A 96 7.02 -16.99 17.72
C ARG A 96 8.05 -15.99 17.23
N ASN A 97 9.10 -16.47 16.55
CA ASN A 97 10.21 -15.64 16.11
C ASN A 97 9.77 -14.65 15.02
N VAL A 98 8.96 -15.11 14.06
CA VAL A 98 8.48 -14.27 12.96
C VAL A 98 7.47 -13.24 13.47
N CYS A 99 6.52 -13.63 14.33
CA CYS A 99 5.60 -12.69 14.93
C CYS A 99 6.34 -11.62 15.74
N ASP A 100 7.30 -11.99 16.59
CA ASP A 100 8.09 -11.03 17.37
C ASP A 100 8.87 -10.08 16.45
N PHE A 101 9.58 -10.64 15.47
CA PHE A 101 10.42 -9.86 14.55
C PHE A 101 9.64 -8.84 13.72
N LEU A 102 8.49 -9.24 13.18
CA LEU A 102 7.68 -8.36 12.32
C LEU A 102 6.80 -7.38 13.12
N THR A 103 6.50 -7.68 14.39
CA THR A 103 5.62 -6.80 15.19
C THR A 103 6.38 -5.84 16.09
N PHE A 104 7.19 -6.34 17.03
CA PHE A 104 7.72 -5.53 18.13
C PHE A 104 9.23 -5.42 18.19
N ASN A 105 9.96 -6.20 17.41
CA ASN A 105 11.43 -6.18 17.46
C ASN A 105 11.97 -4.78 17.13
N PRO A 106 12.73 -4.15 18.05
CA PRO A 106 13.25 -2.80 17.85
C PRO A 106 14.38 -2.74 16.81
N ASP A 107 15.08 -3.84 16.58
CA ASP A 107 16.20 -3.93 15.65
C ASP A 107 15.73 -4.14 14.20
N ASN A 108 14.46 -4.50 13.99
CA ASN A 108 13.84 -4.53 12.68
C ASN A 108 13.28 -3.14 12.33
N PRO A 109 13.92 -2.37 11.44
CA PRO A 109 13.47 -1.01 11.10
C PRO A 109 12.08 -0.99 10.46
N SER A 110 11.64 -2.12 9.91
CA SER A 110 10.32 -2.28 9.30
C SER A 110 9.29 -2.94 10.21
N SER A 111 9.59 -3.27 11.49
CA SER A 111 8.57 -3.83 12.39
C SER A 111 7.36 -2.89 12.52
N ILE A 112 6.17 -3.45 12.78
CA ILE A 112 4.94 -2.66 12.98
C ILE A 112 5.17 -1.55 14.02
N ARG A 113 5.85 -1.90 15.12
CA ARG A 113 6.23 -0.95 16.17
C ARG A 113 7.06 0.22 15.61
N ASN A 114 8.13 -0.07 14.90
CA ASN A 114 9.03 0.95 14.38
C ASN A 114 8.36 1.77 13.26
N CYS A 115 7.56 1.15 12.41
CA CYS A 115 6.75 1.85 11.42
C CYS A 115 5.81 2.88 12.09
N LEU A 116 5.04 2.50 13.13
CA LEU A 116 4.15 3.42 13.82
C LEU A 116 4.93 4.49 14.61
N ALA A 117 6.09 4.15 15.20
CA ALA A 117 6.97 5.10 15.85
C ALA A 117 7.49 6.17 14.88
N LEU A 118 8.00 5.74 13.72
CA LEU A 118 8.53 6.61 12.69
C LEU A 118 7.42 7.44 12.02
N ALA A 119 6.26 6.85 11.76
CA ALA A 119 5.10 7.59 11.27
C ALA A 119 4.73 8.73 12.23
N ARG A 120 4.64 8.43 13.54
CA ARG A 120 4.34 9.45 14.55
C ARG A 120 5.44 10.50 14.68
N ALA A 121 6.71 10.12 14.61
CA ALA A 121 7.84 11.05 14.69
C ALA A 121 7.83 12.05 13.52
N ASN A 122 7.64 11.56 12.29
CA ASN A 122 7.48 12.40 11.10
C ASN A 122 6.23 13.28 11.19
N ALA A 123 5.08 12.73 11.60
CA ALA A 123 3.85 13.49 11.80
C ALA A 123 4.02 14.62 12.82
N ARG A 124 4.78 14.39 13.91
CA ARG A 124 5.10 15.41 14.90
C ARG A 124 5.96 16.53 14.32
N ALA A 125 6.93 16.20 13.49
CA ALA A 125 7.81 17.18 12.85
C ALA A 125 7.04 18.15 11.93
N VAL A 126 5.94 17.67 11.32
CA VAL A 126 5.11 18.46 10.39
C VAL A 126 3.67 18.66 10.89
N ARG A 127 3.51 18.82 12.20
CA ARG A 127 2.19 18.91 12.86
C ARG A 127 1.27 19.97 12.26
N THR A 128 1.82 21.06 11.76
CA THR A 128 1.07 22.18 11.15
C THR A 128 0.59 21.88 9.72
N ALA A 129 1.17 20.88 9.07
CA ALA A 129 0.76 20.42 7.73
C ALA A 129 -0.26 19.25 7.78
N LEU A 130 -0.52 18.70 8.97
CA LEU A 130 -1.51 17.66 9.19
C LEU A 130 -2.81 18.23 9.75
N THR A 131 -3.91 17.56 9.43
CA THR A 131 -5.19 17.84 10.11
C THR A 131 -5.18 17.27 11.52
N SER A 132 -6.09 17.77 12.37
CA SER A 132 -6.22 17.26 13.74
C SER A 132 -6.53 15.78 13.75
N GLU A 133 -7.43 15.34 12.88
CA GLU A 133 -7.88 13.95 12.77
C GLU A 133 -6.74 12.99 12.39
N MET A 134 -5.85 13.41 11.47
CA MET A 134 -4.67 12.61 11.10
C MET A 134 -3.69 12.48 12.25
N TRP A 135 -3.43 13.58 12.95
CA TRP A 135 -2.56 13.55 14.13
C TRP A 135 -3.13 12.69 15.25
N ASP A 136 -4.41 12.85 15.55
CA ASP A 136 -5.08 12.12 16.63
C ASP A 136 -5.12 10.63 16.32
N ALA A 137 -5.32 10.23 15.07
CA ALA A 137 -5.24 8.83 14.63
C ALA A 137 -3.88 8.22 14.96
N LEU A 138 -2.77 8.86 14.56
CA LEU A 138 -1.43 8.34 14.81
C LEU A 138 -1.01 8.41 16.28
N ASN A 139 -1.34 9.50 16.97
CA ASN A 139 -0.97 9.66 18.38
C ASN A 139 -1.72 8.68 19.27
N SER A 140 -3.00 8.46 19.04
CA SER A 140 -3.81 7.47 19.75
C SER A 140 -3.31 6.05 19.46
N ALA A 141 -3.00 5.75 18.19
CA ALA A 141 -2.42 4.47 17.81
C ALA A 141 -1.10 4.18 18.53
N TRP A 142 -0.21 5.17 18.63
CA TRP A 142 1.03 5.01 19.39
C TRP A 142 0.82 4.72 20.88
N LEU A 143 -0.12 5.43 21.52
CA LEU A 143 -0.42 5.21 22.95
C LEU A 143 -1.03 3.84 23.19
N GLU A 144 -1.85 3.35 22.27
CA GLU A 144 -2.47 2.02 22.36
C GLU A 144 -1.45 0.91 22.07
N LEU A 145 -0.56 1.10 21.10
CA LEU A 145 0.52 0.16 20.79
C LEU A 145 1.36 -0.17 22.02
N GLN A 146 1.70 0.83 22.83
CA GLN A 146 2.46 0.63 24.07
C GLN A 146 1.77 -0.27 25.10
N ARG A 147 0.44 -0.44 25.01
CA ARG A 147 -0.30 -1.38 25.86
C ARG A 147 -0.17 -2.80 25.35
N PHE A 148 -0.15 -2.99 24.03
CA PHE A 148 0.09 -4.29 23.41
C PHE A 148 1.52 -4.79 23.64
N GLU A 149 2.54 -3.94 23.55
CA GLU A 149 3.95 -4.30 23.79
C GLU A 149 4.22 -4.91 25.17
N LYS A 150 3.44 -4.49 26.18
CA LYS A 150 3.59 -4.94 27.57
C LYS A 150 2.85 -6.23 27.89
N LYS A 151 2.11 -6.77 26.94
CA LYS A 151 1.21 -7.90 27.15
C LYS A 151 1.67 -9.11 26.35
N ARG A 152 1.76 -10.27 27.01
CA ARG A 152 1.85 -11.53 26.28
C ARG A 152 0.48 -11.84 25.69
N MET A 153 0.37 -11.80 24.37
CA MET A 153 -0.86 -12.05 23.64
C MET A 153 -1.04 -13.54 23.38
N ASP A 154 -2.26 -14.05 23.61
CA ASP A 154 -2.70 -15.32 23.05
C ASP A 154 -3.07 -15.14 21.55
N ARG A 155 -3.47 -16.23 20.88
CA ARG A 155 -3.80 -16.20 19.45
C ARG A 155 -4.97 -15.27 19.09
N GLU A 156 -5.99 -15.24 19.93
CA GLU A 156 -7.16 -14.38 19.71
C GLU A 156 -6.82 -12.91 19.93
N GLU A 157 -6.02 -12.62 20.94
CA GLU A 157 -5.51 -11.27 21.23
C GLU A 157 -4.58 -10.80 20.11
N PHE A 158 -3.75 -11.68 19.58
CA PHE A 158 -2.88 -11.38 18.46
C PHE A 158 -3.67 -11.08 17.17
N ALA A 159 -4.70 -11.85 16.87
CA ALA A 159 -5.60 -11.55 15.76
C ALA A 159 -6.28 -10.18 15.91
N ARG A 160 -6.76 -9.84 17.14
CA ARG A 160 -7.32 -8.50 17.43
C ARG A 160 -6.28 -7.38 17.27
N PHE A 161 -5.04 -7.64 17.66
CA PHE A 161 -3.94 -6.70 17.43
C PHE A 161 -3.70 -6.46 15.93
N LEU A 162 -3.66 -7.49 15.11
CA LEU A 162 -3.50 -7.34 13.65
C LEU A 162 -4.67 -6.59 13.01
N ASP A 163 -5.91 -6.87 13.44
CA ASP A 163 -7.09 -6.13 12.99
C ASP A 163 -7.04 -4.66 13.42
N TRP A 164 -6.56 -4.39 14.62
CA TRP A 164 -6.36 -3.03 15.10
C TRP A 164 -5.32 -2.29 14.25
N VAL A 165 -4.17 -2.89 13.91
CA VAL A 165 -3.18 -2.26 13.02
C VAL A 165 -3.78 -1.91 11.65
N LYS A 166 -4.55 -2.83 11.06
CA LYS A 166 -5.27 -2.58 9.80
C LYS A 166 -6.24 -1.40 9.93
N ASN A 167 -6.95 -1.32 11.06
CA ASN A 167 -7.88 -0.21 11.32
C ASN A 167 -7.16 1.14 11.51
N VAL A 168 -5.97 1.16 12.14
CA VAL A 168 -5.15 2.38 12.24
C VAL A 168 -4.86 2.98 10.86
N SER A 169 -4.48 2.14 9.90
CA SER A 169 -4.25 2.58 8.53
C SER A 169 -5.52 3.12 7.87
N LEU A 170 -6.65 2.43 8.02
CA LEU A 170 -7.93 2.88 7.48
C LEU A 170 -8.38 4.22 8.05
N VAL A 171 -8.22 4.43 9.36
CA VAL A 171 -8.58 5.68 10.04
C VAL A 171 -7.67 6.81 9.56
N PHE A 172 -6.35 6.58 9.48
CA PHE A 172 -5.40 7.59 9.00
C PHE A 172 -5.66 7.98 7.53
N ASP A 173 -5.81 6.99 6.65
CA ASP A 173 -6.10 7.22 5.23
C ASP A 173 -7.44 7.92 5.01
N GLY A 174 -8.47 7.50 5.74
CA GLY A 174 -9.80 8.12 5.73
C GLY A 174 -9.77 9.56 6.23
N SER A 175 -9.01 9.85 7.30
CA SER A 175 -8.80 11.21 7.81
C SER A 175 -8.11 12.08 6.75
N ALA A 176 -7.00 11.61 6.17
CA ALA A 176 -6.31 12.33 5.11
C ALA A 176 -7.23 12.60 3.91
N TYR A 177 -7.97 11.59 3.47
CA TYR A 177 -8.89 11.73 2.35
C TYR A 177 -10.01 12.75 2.61
N ARG A 178 -10.54 12.82 3.82
CA ARG A 178 -11.72 13.64 4.16
C ARG A 178 -11.38 15.06 4.60
N THR A 179 -10.17 15.30 5.10
CA THR A 179 -9.87 16.56 5.81
C THR A 179 -8.67 17.32 5.26
N MET A 180 -7.74 16.69 4.51
CA MET A 180 -6.63 17.41 3.89
C MET A 180 -7.07 18.25 2.68
N LEU A 181 -6.52 19.46 2.58
CA LEU A 181 -6.59 20.26 1.35
C LEU A 181 -5.91 19.49 0.21
N ARG A 182 -6.48 19.59 -1.02
CA ARG A 182 -5.95 18.91 -2.22
C ARG A 182 -4.82 19.70 -2.87
N ASP A 183 -3.76 19.93 -2.10
CA ASP A 183 -2.54 20.62 -2.48
C ASP A 183 -1.34 19.66 -2.56
N ASP A 184 -0.15 20.19 -2.66
CA ASP A 184 1.10 19.42 -2.75
C ASP A 184 1.34 18.54 -1.52
N GLY A 185 0.94 18.98 -0.31
CA GLY A 185 1.03 18.16 0.91
C GLY A 185 0.20 16.87 0.78
N TYR A 186 -1.03 16.98 0.30
CA TYR A 186 -1.85 15.80 0.04
C TYR A 186 -1.22 14.92 -1.04
N TRP A 187 -0.69 15.50 -2.12
CA TRP A 187 -0.12 14.72 -3.22
C TRP A 187 1.12 13.95 -2.79
N PHE A 188 2.02 14.53 -1.97
CA PHE A 188 3.16 13.82 -1.39
C PHE A 188 2.72 12.69 -0.45
N SER A 189 1.74 12.94 0.41
CA SER A 189 1.16 11.89 1.25
C SER A 189 0.61 10.72 0.40
N ARG A 190 -0.14 11.02 -0.67
CA ARG A 190 -0.69 9.99 -1.57
C ARG A 190 0.38 9.25 -2.37
N LEU A 191 1.44 9.91 -2.80
CA LEU A 191 2.58 9.25 -3.44
C LEU A 191 3.21 8.23 -2.50
N GLY A 192 3.41 8.56 -1.22
CA GLY A 192 3.89 7.62 -0.21
C GLY A 192 3.02 6.38 -0.11
N VAL A 193 1.68 6.55 -0.03
CA VAL A 193 0.72 5.43 0.00
C VAL A 193 0.88 4.54 -1.23
N TYR A 194 0.84 5.11 -2.44
CA TYR A 194 0.76 4.29 -3.66
C TYR A 194 2.08 3.62 -4.03
N ILE A 195 3.22 4.25 -3.76
CA ILE A 195 4.54 3.59 -3.93
C ILE A 195 4.66 2.37 -3.01
N GLU A 196 4.29 2.52 -1.73
CA GLU A 196 4.36 1.41 -0.78
C GLU A 196 3.33 0.32 -1.10
N ARG A 197 2.11 0.71 -1.48
CA ARG A 197 1.02 -0.22 -1.84
C ARG A 197 1.35 -1.05 -3.07
N ALA A 198 1.98 -0.44 -4.08
CA ALA A 198 2.44 -1.14 -5.27
C ALA A 198 3.51 -2.19 -4.92
N ASP A 199 4.52 -1.81 -4.11
CA ASP A 199 5.54 -2.73 -3.62
C ASP A 199 4.93 -3.90 -2.84
N ASN A 200 4.04 -3.60 -1.91
CA ASN A 200 3.35 -4.57 -1.08
C ASN A 200 2.53 -5.58 -1.90
N THR A 201 1.77 -5.11 -2.89
CA THR A 201 0.97 -5.99 -3.76
C THR A 201 1.86 -6.88 -4.62
N ALA A 202 2.95 -6.34 -5.16
CA ALA A 202 3.93 -7.11 -5.92
C ALA A 202 4.53 -8.24 -5.06
N ARG A 203 4.98 -7.93 -3.83
CA ARG A 203 5.54 -8.92 -2.91
C ARG A 203 4.53 -9.99 -2.50
N ILE A 204 3.27 -9.65 -2.28
CA ILE A 204 2.22 -10.64 -1.98
C ILE A 204 2.02 -11.61 -3.15
N LEU A 205 2.07 -11.12 -4.39
CA LEU A 205 2.00 -12.01 -5.56
C LEU A 205 3.22 -12.92 -5.68
N ASP A 206 4.40 -12.42 -5.31
CA ASP A 206 5.66 -13.16 -5.37
C ASP A 206 5.76 -14.30 -4.34
N VAL A 207 5.07 -14.16 -3.21
CA VAL A 207 4.99 -15.21 -2.16
C VAL A 207 4.66 -16.57 -2.76
N LYS A 208 3.74 -16.60 -3.72
CA LYS A 208 3.28 -17.85 -4.31
C LYS A 208 4.39 -18.59 -5.07
N TYR A 209 5.40 -17.89 -5.58
CA TYR A 209 6.58 -18.51 -6.18
C TYR A 209 7.45 -19.20 -5.11
N HIS A 210 7.54 -18.61 -3.92
CA HIS A 210 8.33 -19.13 -2.82
C HIS A 210 7.62 -20.21 -1.98
N VAL A 211 6.27 -20.27 -2.04
CA VAL A 211 5.51 -21.34 -1.41
C VAL A 211 5.40 -22.52 -2.38
N LEU A 212 6.40 -23.40 -2.32
CA LEU A 212 6.40 -24.64 -3.11
C LEU A 212 5.21 -25.50 -2.70
N LEU A 213 4.45 -25.96 -3.70
CA LEU A 213 3.52 -27.07 -3.49
C LEU A 213 4.35 -28.33 -3.15
N PRO A 214 3.95 -29.14 -2.15
CA PRO A 214 4.57 -30.45 -1.94
C PRO A 214 4.55 -31.28 -3.23
N ASP A 215 5.58 -32.10 -3.46
CA ASP A 215 5.69 -32.94 -4.67
C ASP A 215 4.46 -33.84 -4.94
N THR A 216 3.63 -34.05 -3.91
CA THR A 216 2.40 -34.84 -3.97
C THR A 216 1.15 -34.04 -4.41
N GLU A 217 1.24 -32.70 -4.46
CA GLU A 217 0.09 -31.82 -4.78
C GLU A 217 0.18 -31.31 -6.22
N GLN A 218 -0.97 -31.31 -6.91
CA GLN A 218 -1.04 -30.80 -8.28
C GLN A 218 -1.38 -29.32 -8.29
N VAL A 219 -0.80 -28.58 -9.24
CA VAL A 219 -1.23 -27.22 -9.58
C VAL A 219 -2.73 -27.23 -9.89
N GLY A 220 -3.50 -26.38 -9.20
CA GLY A 220 -4.95 -26.36 -9.28
C GLY A 220 -5.66 -27.28 -8.26
N GLY A 221 -4.92 -27.96 -7.39
CA GLY A 221 -5.48 -28.74 -6.27
C GLY A 221 -6.08 -27.84 -5.18
N SER A 222 -6.63 -28.50 -4.14
CA SER A 222 -7.29 -27.79 -3.02
C SER A 222 -6.33 -26.88 -2.24
N LEU A 223 -5.09 -27.27 -2.04
CA LEU A 223 -4.07 -26.45 -1.36
C LEU A 223 -3.73 -25.21 -2.18
N ASP A 224 -3.54 -25.37 -3.49
CA ASP A 224 -3.29 -24.24 -4.41
C ASP A 224 -4.46 -23.23 -4.38
N TYR A 225 -5.70 -23.71 -4.41
CA TYR A 225 -6.89 -22.89 -4.26
C TYR A 225 -6.91 -22.11 -2.93
N PHE A 226 -6.59 -22.75 -1.82
CA PHE A 226 -6.56 -22.09 -0.51
C PHE A 226 -5.46 -21.03 -0.41
N GLN A 227 -4.28 -21.29 -0.93
CA GLN A 227 -3.18 -20.34 -0.96
C GLN A 227 -3.55 -19.11 -1.79
N TRP A 228 -4.08 -19.27 -2.99
CA TRP A 228 -4.54 -18.17 -3.83
C TRP A 228 -5.72 -17.39 -3.23
N THR A 229 -6.65 -18.07 -2.58
CA THR A 229 -7.74 -17.42 -1.85
C THR A 229 -7.19 -16.59 -0.69
N THR A 230 -6.14 -17.05 -0.03
CA THR A 230 -5.47 -16.29 1.04
C THR A 230 -4.81 -15.03 0.48
N VAL A 231 -4.09 -15.11 -0.63
CA VAL A 231 -3.55 -13.92 -1.33
C VAL A 231 -4.64 -12.87 -1.59
N LEU A 232 -5.81 -13.29 -2.11
CA LEU A 232 -6.93 -12.38 -2.33
C LEU A 232 -7.45 -11.75 -1.03
N ARG A 233 -7.49 -12.50 0.07
CA ARG A 233 -7.91 -11.99 1.39
C ARG A 233 -6.92 -11.00 1.97
N GLU A 234 -5.62 -11.25 1.83
CA GLU A 234 -4.56 -10.34 2.28
C GLU A 234 -4.72 -8.93 1.72
N VAL A 235 -5.05 -8.83 0.44
CA VAL A 235 -5.28 -7.54 -0.22
C VAL A 235 -6.74 -7.08 -0.20
N SER A 236 -7.62 -7.77 0.56
CA SER A 236 -9.07 -7.49 0.62
C SER A 236 -9.76 -7.55 -0.76
N ALA A 237 -9.27 -8.41 -1.66
CA ALA A 237 -9.70 -8.48 -3.05
C ALA A 237 -10.68 -9.64 -3.34
N LEU A 238 -10.94 -10.53 -2.39
CA LEU A 238 -11.76 -11.74 -2.65
C LEU A 238 -13.17 -11.40 -3.16
N THR A 239 -13.84 -10.44 -2.54
CA THR A 239 -15.15 -9.98 -2.99
C THR A 239 -15.06 -9.34 -4.37
N ALA A 240 -14.05 -8.48 -4.60
CA ALA A 240 -13.83 -7.84 -5.90
C ALA A 240 -13.56 -8.88 -7.01
N TYR A 241 -12.79 -9.92 -6.71
CA TYR A 241 -12.54 -11.03 -7.63
C TYR A 241 -13.84 -11.67 -8.11
N HIS A 242 -14.72 -12.07 -7.20
CA HIS A 242 -16.00 -12.69 -7.55
C HIS A 242 -16.93 -11.74 -8.33
N TRP A 243 -16.87 -10.43 -8.08
CA TRP A 243 -17.64 -9.46 -8.83
C TRP A 243 -17.13 -9.25 -10.26
N VAL A 244 -15.81 -9.31 -10.46
CA VAL A 244 -15.19 -9.07 -11.76
C VAL A 244 -15.29 -10.29 -12.67
N TYR A 245 -14.89 -11.46 -12.18
CA TYR A 245 -14.74 -12.65 -13.03
C TYR A 245 -15.90 -13.62 -12.96
N ARG A 246 -16.64 -13.67 -11.84
CA ARG A 246 -17.78 -14.60 -11.64
C ARG A 246 -17.44 -16.07 -11.90
N GLU A 247 -16.17 -16.42 -11.67
CA GLU A 247 -15.62 -17.75 -11.89
C GLU A 247 -14.94 -18.27 -10.60
N ALA A 248 -14.60 -19.55 -10.60
CA ALA A 248 -13.75 -20.14 -9.58
C ALA A 248 -12.40 -19.43 -9.52
N VAL A 249 -11.76 -19.48 -8.36
CA VAL A 249 -10.43 -18.84 -8.17
C VAL A 249 -9.40 -19.52 -9.08
N LYS A 250 -8.80 -18.71 -9.96
CA LYS A 250 -7.75 -19.12 -10.91
C LYS A 250 -6.53 -18.21 -10.79
N PRO A 251 -5.30 -18.75 -10.74
CA PRO A 251 -4.07 -17.98 -10.61
C PRO A 251 -3.95 -16.82 -11.62
N VAL A 252 -4.23 -17.09 -12.89
CA VAL A 252 -4.12 -16.09 -13.96
C VAL A 252 -5.11 -14.92 -13.75
N LEU A 253 -6.32 -15.18 -13.30
CA LEU A 253 -7.32 -14.14 -13.04
C LEU A 253 -7.01 -13.34 -11.77
N ILE A 254 -6.34 -13.94 -10.78
CA ILE A 254 -5.84 -13.22 -9.60
C ILE A 254 -4.72 -12.29 -10.00
N ALA A 255 -3.77 -12.77 -10.79
CA ALA A 255 -2.69 -11.94 -11.30
C ALA A 255 -3.24 -10.80 -12.18
N ASP A 256 -4.21 -11.07 -13.06
CA ASP A 256 -4.89 -10.02 -13.83
C ASP A 256 -5.53 -8.95 -12.91
N LEU A 257 -6.27 -9.39 -11.89
CA LEU A 257 -6.89 -8.48 -10.93
C LEU A 257 -5.89 -7.60 -10.21
N LEU A 258 -4.78 -8.17 -9.75
CA LEU A 258 -3.82 -7.49 -8.89
C LEU A 258 -2.70 -6.77 -9.66
N ILE A 259 -2.49 -7.10 -10.93
CA ILE A 259 -1.50 -6.44 -11.79
C ILE A 259 -2.17 -5.40 -12.69
N LEU A 260 -3.15 -5.80 -13.49
CA LEU A 260 -3.63 -5.01 -14.64
C LEU A 260 -4.97 -4.29 -14.40
N ASN A 261 -5.79 -4.73 -13.46
CA ASN A 261 -7.14 -4.20 -13.30
C ASN A 261 -7.16 -2.83 -12.60
N ARG A 262 -7.41 -1.76 -13.35
CA ARG A 262 -7.43 -0.37 -12.85
C ARG A 262 -8.55 -0.07 -11.85
N ARG A 263 -9.59 -0.91 -11.77
CA ARG A 263 -10.68 -0.75 -10.81
C ARG A 263 -10.37 -1.36 -9.44
N MET A 264 -9.33 -2.21 -9.35
CA MET A 264 -8.87 -2.77 -8.08
C MET A 264 -7.92 -1.78 -7.39
N PRO A 265 -8.28 -1.17 -6.24
CA PRO A 265 -7.49 -0.08 -5.63
C PRO A 265 -6.06 -0.47 -5.23
N ARG A 266 -5.81 -1.76 -5.07
CA ARG A 266 -4.49 -2.30 -4.71
C ARG A 266 -3.73 -2.91 -5.89
N SER A 267 -4.28 -2.88 -7.11
CA SER A 267 -3.54 -3.37 -8.28
C SER A 267 -2.35 -2.48 -8.62
N LEU A 268 -1.35 -3.06 -9.26
CA LEU A 268 -0.17 -2.30 -9.72
C LEU A 268 -0.59 -1.20 -10.70
N ALA A 269 -1.50 -1.50 -11.64
CA ALA A 269 -2.02 -0.52 -12.59
C ALA A 269 -2.74 0.64 -11.92
N ALA A 270 -3.64 0.39 -10.94
CA ALA A 270 -4.34 1.45 -10.21
C ALA A 270 -3.38 2.29 -9.35
N CYS A 271 -2.37 1.68 -8.74
CA CYS A 271 -1.34 2.39 -8.00
C CYS A 271 -0.55 3.34 -8.94
N TYR A 272 -0.10 2.86 -10.09
CA TYR A 272 0.69 3.66 -11.02
C TYR A 272 -0.13 4.73 -11.75
N GLU A 273 -1.42 4.52 -11.98
CA GLU A 273 -2.33 5.56 -12.44
C GLU A 273 -2.40 6.73 -11.45
N ASN A 274 -2.51 6.43 -10.16
CA ASN A 274 -2.51 7.45 -9.12
C ASN A 274 -1.13 8.10 -8.93
N ILE A 275 -0.05 7.33 -8.94
CA ILE A 275 1.33 7.86 -8.87
C ILE A 275 1.56 8.85 -10.02
N SER A 276 1.25 8.46 -11.26
CA SER A 276 1.42 9.33 -12.43
C SER A 276 0.59 10.60 -12.31
N ARG A 277 -0.67 10.48 -11.88
CA ARG A 277 -1.54 11.63 -11.67
C ARG A 277 -1.00 12.61 -10.63
N PHE A 278 -0.52 12.14 -9.48
CA PHE A 278 0.01 13.02 -8.44
C PHE A 278 1.35 13.65 -8.83
N LEU A 279 2.21 12.91 -9.54
CA LEU A 279 3.44 13.46 -10.10
C LEU A 279 3.15 14.54 -11.16
N ASP A 280 2.11 14.38 -11.97
CA ASP A 280 1.70 15.38 -12.95
C ASP A 280 1.18 16.64 -12.25
N LEU A 281 0.35 16.52 -11.22
CA LEU A 281 -0.11 17.64 -10.40
C LEU A 281 1.05 18.39 -9.74
N LEU A 282 2.05 17.68 -9.23
CA LEU A 282 3.28 18.29 -8.70
C LEU A 282 4.07 18.98 -9.81
N GLY A 283 4.19 18.35 -10.98
CA GLY A 283 4.86 18.94 -12.14
C GLY A 283 4.23 20.26 -12.56
N ASP A 284 2.90 20.34 -12.59
CA ASP A 284 2.15 21.54 -12.92
C ASP A 284 2.30 22.61 -11.83
N ALA A 285 2.20 22.25 -10.55
CA ALA A 285 2.32 23.17 -9.43
C ALA A 285 3.72 23.78 -9.31
N TYR A 286 4.76 22.97 -9.56
CA TYR A 286 6.16 23.39 -9.49
C TYR A 286 6.72 23.91 -10.82
N GLY A 287 5.91 23.92 -11.89
CA GLY A 287 6.27 24.41 -13.21
C GLY A 287 7.38 23.61 -13.92
N ARG A 288 7.61 22.36 -13.47
CA ARG A 288 8.65 21.48 -14.04
C ARG A 288 8.28 20.01 -14.00
N GLN A 289 8.58 19.32 -15.08
CA GLN A 289 8.51 17.85 -15.14
C GLN A 289 9.93 17.28 -15.13
N GLY A 290 10.09 16.14 -14.45
CA GLY A 290 11.41 15.55 -14.23
C GLY A 290 11.47 14.04 -14.51
N PRO A 291 12.54 13.39 -14.04
CA PRO A 291 12.73 11.96 -14.19
C PRO A 291 11.60 11.13 -13.59
N ALA A 292 11.06 11.54 -12.42
CA ALA A 292 10.00 10.80 -11.72
C ALA A 292 8.74 10.66 -12.60
N GLN A 293 8.29 11.75 -13.24
CA GLN A 293 7.13 11.70 -14.15
C GLN A 293 7.37 10.77 -15.33
N ARG A 294 8.56 10.86 -15.95
CA ARG A 294 8.90 10.00 -17.12
C ARG A 294 8.91 8.53 -16.75
N GLN A 295 9.50 8.20 -15.61
CA GLN A 295 9.60 6.82 -15.12
C GLN A 295 8.20 6.26 -14.77
N ALA A 296 7.39 7.01 -14.03
CA ALA A 296 6.03 6.60 -13.67
C ALA A 296 5.15 6.35 -14.90
N ARG A 297 5.19 7.27 -15.90
CA ARG A 297 4.46 7.12 -17.15
C ARG A 297 4.95 5.93 -17.99
N LYS A 298 6.26 5.64 -18.01
CA LYS A 298 6.81 4.46 -18.68
C LYS A 298 6.25 3.18 -18.08
N THR A 299 6.29 3.03 -16.76
CA THR A 299 5.74 1.85 -16.08
C THR A 299 4.23 1.74 -16.26
N LEU A 300 3.49 2.85 -16.14
CA LEU A 300 2.04 2.86 -16.39
C LEU A 300 1.71 2.44 -17.82
N SER A 301 2.47 2.93 -18.81
CA SER A 301 2.30 2.54 -20.22
C SER A 301 2.61 1.06 -20.43
N SER A 302 3.65 0.53 -19.81
CA SER A 302 3.96 -0.91 -19.85
C SER A 302 2.78 -1.73 -19.31
N LEU A 303 2.31 -1.42 -18.09
CA LEU A 303 1.15 -2.11 -17.47
C LEU A 303 -0.13 -2.00 -18.30
N SER A 304 -0.30 -0.89 -19.04
CA SER A 304 -1.51 -0.65 -19.86
C SER A 304 -1.52 -1.40 -21.18
N ASN A 305 -0.36 -1.77 -21.69
CA ASN A 305 -0.18 -2.40 -22.98
C ASN A 305 0.18 -3.89 -22.88
N THR A 306 0.34 -4.41 -21.68
CA THR A 306 0.66 -5.81 -21.42
C THR A 306 -0.61 -6.61 -21.20
N GLN A 307 -0.64 -7.85 -21.69
CA GLN A 307 -1.68 -8.83 -21.42
C GLN A 307 -1.19 -9.82 -20.36
N ILE A 308 -2.13 -10.37 -19.58
CA ILE A 308 -1.77 -11.25 -18.49
C ILE A 308 -1.11 -12.55 -18.98
N GLU A 309 -1.52 -13.04 -20.14
CA GLU A 309 -0.94 -14.20 -20.79
C GLU A 309 0.55 -14.00 -21.09
N THR A 310 0.93 -12.82 -21.58
CA THR A 310 2.34 -12.46 -21.85
C THR A 310 3.18 -12.45 -20.57
N ILE A 311 2.60 -12.01 -19.44
CA ILE A 311 3.29 -12.03 -18.14
C ILE A 311 3.53 -13.49 -17.71
N PHE A 312 2.56 -14.38 -17.87
CA PHE A 312 2.71 -15.79 -17.52
C PHE A 312 3.70 -16.52 -18.43
N GLU A 313 3.69 -16.24 -19.73
CA GLU A 313 4.65 -16.81 -20.68
C GLU A 313 6.09 -16.36 -20.40
N GLY A 314 6.27 -15.11 -19.97
CA GLY A 314 7.57 -14.52 -19.62
C GLY A 314 8.06 -14.86 -18.21
N GLY A 315 7.19 -15.46 -17.37
CA GLY A 315 7.45 -15.74 -15.96
C GLY A 315 6.88 -14.65 -15.03
N LEU A 316 5.92 -15.04 -14.18
CA LEU A 316 5.30 -14.12 -13.22
C LEU A 316 6.31 -13.60 -12.19
N HIS A 317 7.20 -14.46 -11.70
CA HIS A 317 8.23 -14.09 -10.72
C HIS A 317 9.20 -13.04 -11.28
N GLU A 318 9.70 -13.27 -12.49
CA GLU A 318 10.61 -12.37 -13.21
C GLU A 318 9.96 -11.00 -13.40
N PHE A 319 8.70 -10.98 -13.86
CA PHE A 319 7.94 -9.74 -14.02
C PHE A 319 7.79 -8.98 -12.69
N ILE A 320 7.44 -9.68 -11.60
CA ILE A 320 7.27 -9.07 -10.27
C ILE A 320 8.60 -8.56 -9.72
N SER A 321 9.68 -9.31 -9.87
CA SER A 321 11.03 -8.92 -9.42
C SER A 321 11.52 -7.64 -10.13
N ASP A 322 11.34 -7.58 -11.44
CA ASP A 322 11.64 -6.39 -12.24
C ASP A 322 10.76 -5.20 -11.82
N PHE A 323 9.47 -5.44 -11.60
CA PHE A 323 8.54 -4.41 -11.14
C PHE A 323 8.96 -3.84 -9.77
N ILE A 324 9.29 -4.66 -8.79
CA ILE A 324 9.76 -4.24 -7.45
C ILE A 324 11.02 -3.36 -7.60
N THR A 325 11.96 -3.78 -8.45
CA THR A 325 13.19 -3.03 -8.72
C THR A 325 12.90 -1.64 -9.31
N GLU A 326 12.03 -1.57 -10.32
CA GLU A 326 11.65 -0.30 -10.94
C GLU A 326 10.82 0.59 -10.01
N ASN A 327 9.95 0.01 -9.17
CA ASN A 327 9.19 0.75 -8.15
C ASN A 327 10.09 1.37 -7.09
N ASN A 328 11.08 0.64 -6.60
CA ASN A 328 12.08 1.14 -5.65
C ASN A 328 12.91 2.27 -6.27
N ARG A 329 13.32 2.12 -7.53
CA ARG A 329 14.03 3.15 -8.28
C ARG A 329 13.18 4.41 -8.46
N LEU A 330 11.87 4.27 -8.74
CA LEU A 330 10.96 5.42 -8.81
C LEU A 330 10.86 6.11 -7.45
N GLY A 331 10.74 5.36 -6.35
CA GLY A 331 10.76 5.92 -5.00
C GLY A 331 12.01 6.77 -4.71
N ALA A 332 13.20 6.25 -5.06
CA ALA A 332 14.45 7.01 -4.95
C ALA A 332 14.45 8.27 -5.84
N THR A 333 13.97 8.15 -7.09
CA THR A 333 13.88 9.29 -8.02
C THR A 333 12.93 10.39 -7.51
N ILE A 334 11.84 10.03 -6.83
CA ILE A 334 10.93 11.01 -6.20
C ILE A 334 11.64 11.75 -5.07
N ILE A 335 12.40 11.02 -4.24
CA ILE A 335 13.19 11.61 -3.15
C ILE A 335 14.21 12.60 -3.71
N ASP A 336 15.00 12.20 -4.71
CA ASP A 336 16.01 13.04 -5.33
C ASP A 336 15.43 14.29 -6.01
N GLN A 337 14.23 14.16 -6.60
CA GLN A 337 13.63 15.27 -7.36
C GLN A 337 12.91 16.31 -6.48
N TYR A 338 12.33 15.89 -5.34
CA TYR A 338 11.40 16.72 -4.56
C TYR A 338 11.70 16.81 -3.08
N LEU A 339 12.39 15.84 -2.46
CA LEU A 339 12.44 15.67 -1.01
C LEU A 339 13.82 15.95 -0.40
N GLN A 340 14.79 16.33 -1.21
CA GLN A 340 16.15 16.74 -0.77
C GLN A 340 16.23 18.23 -0.41
#